data_2ea2f7841f6c270c4549314a01418924
#
_entry.id   2ea2f7841f6c270c4549314a01418924
#
_cell.length_a   1.000
_cell.length_b   1.000
_cell.length_c   1.000
_cell.angle_alpha   90.00
_cell.angle_beta   90.00
_cell.angle_gamma   90.00
#
_symmetry.space_group_name_H-M   'P 1'
#
loop_
_entity.id
_entity.type
_entity.pdbx_description
1 polymer ?
#
loop_
_entity_poly.entity_id
_entity_poly.type
_entity_poly.pdbx_seq_one_letter_code
_entity_poly.pdbx_strand_id
1 'polypeptide(L)'
;MKRFALAIFTAVVGSYIVAAESDNAPFQLKQTIPLPGVEGRIDHFDFDAVGERLFVCALGNNTVEVIDLNKAERVHTISGLGAPQGVAFVPELNRLHVANDKGGVCNIYDADSFQLISKVDFGDDADNVRYESASKRVYVGFGSGGIGVINAVDGKRVGSIKLAAHPEAFELERQGQRIFVNVPNARNVAVVDCDKGEVIATWETDGAFGNFPMALDEASHRLFVGCRLPSKLVVLDTASGKTVTSVGISGDPDDLFYDRKRHRVYVICGAGKIDIIDQTDANTYKALTKINTADGARSGLFVPERDALFVAVPHRGSQRAEIRRYQIE
;
A
#
# COMPACT_ATOMS: atom_id res chain seq x y z
N MET A 1 -19.54 45.08 -63.17
CA MET A 1 -19.75 45.32 -61.74
C MET A 1 -19.64 43.99 -61.01
N LYS A 2 -18.47 43.73 -60.39
CA LYS A 2 -18.21 42.49 -59.60
C LYS A 2 -18.41 42.85 -58.12
N ARG A 3 -19.33 42.19 -57.46
CA ARG A 3 -19.56 42.33 -56.03
C ARG A 3 -18.61 41.36 -55.29
N PHE A 4 -17.74 41.88 -54.44
CA PHE A 4 -16.94 41.12 -53.49
C PHE A 4 -17.81 40.90 -52.23
N ALA A 5 -17.96 39.64 -51.81
CA ALA A 5 -18.55 39.29 -50.52
C ALA A 5 -17.43 39.09 -49.50
N LEU A 6 -17.48 39.87 -48.42
CA LEU A 6 -16.54 39.79 -47.28
C LEU A 6 -17.07 38.79 -46.28
N ALA A 7 -16.39 37.66 -46.09
CA ALA A 7 -16.71 36.69 -45.06
C ALA A 7 -16.01 37.08 -43.75
N ILE A 8 -16.77 37.38 -42.72
CA ILE A 8 -16.27 37.64 -41.35
C ILE A 8 -16.16 36.29 -40.62
N PHE A 9 -14.93 35.85 -40.29
CA PHE A 9 -14.67 34.73 -39.42
C PHE A 9 -14.70 35.22 -37.97
N THR A 10 -15.67 34.80 -37.20
CA THR A 10 -15.72 35.03 -35.74
C THR A 10 -14.99 33.88 -35.05
N ALA A 11 -13.80 34.17 -34.52
CA ALA A 11 -13.10 33.23 -33.68
C ALA A 11 -13.72 33.19 -32.28
N VAL A 12 -14.30 32.04 -31.91
CA VAL A 12 -14.77 31.78 -30.54
C VAL A 12 -13.56 31.35 -29.74
N VAL A 13 -13.05 32.23 -28.88
CA VAL A 13 -12.01 31.90 -27.89
C VAL A 13 -12.72 31.21 -26.71
N GLY A 14 -12.67 29.91 -26.65
CA GLY A 14 -13.14 29.15 -25.49
C GLY A 14 -12.17 29.35 -24.32
N SER A 15 -12.61 30.10 -23.31
CA SER A 15 -11.89 30.24 -22.05
C SER A 15 -12.06 28.92 -21.26
N TYR A 16 -11.01 28.14 -21.17
CA TYR A 16 -10.94 27.03 -20.22
C TYR A 16 -10.76 27.61 -18.82
N ILE A 17 -11.83 27.53 -18.02
CA ILE A 17 -11.74 27.79 -16.58
C ILE A 17 -11.03 26.58 -15.97
N VAL A 18 -9.74 26.71 -15.68
CA VAL A 18 -9.04 25.81 -14.76
C VAL A 18 -9.60 26.15 -13.37
N ALA A 19 -10.43 25.27 -12.84
CA ALA A 19 -10.88 25.40 -11.45
C ALA A 19 -9.63 25.39 -10.56
N ALA A 20 -9.37 26.49 -9.87
CA ALA A 20 -8.37 26.56 -8.84
C ALA A 20 -8.78 25.56 -7.74
N GLU A 21 -7.93 24.56 -7.46
CA GLU A 21 -8.07 23.72 -6.27
C GLU A 21 -8.11 24.66 -5.06
N SER A 22 -9.08 24.47 -4.18
CA SER A 22 -9.20 25.29 -2.98
C SER A 22 -7.97 25.08 -2.10
N ASP A 23 -7.36 26.16 -1.61
CA ASP A 23 -6.20 26.15 -0.71
C ASP A 23 -6.44 25.36 0.61
N ASN A 24 -7.65 24.84 0.83
CA ASN A 24 -8.08 24.05 1.99
C ASN A 24 -8.37 22.57 1.67
N ALA A 25 -7.88 22.03 0.55
CA ALA A 25 -8.03 20.61 0.27
C ALA A 25 -7.17 19.80 1.26
N PRO A 26 -7.71 18.72 1.89
CA PRO A 26 -6.94 17.94 2.88
C PRO A 26 -5.71 17.24 2.29
N PHE A 27 -5.64 17.16 0.95
CA PHE A 27 -4.53 16.59 0.19
C PHE A 27 -4.18 17.51 -0.97
N GLN A 28 -2.93 17.90 -1.09
CA GLN A 28 -2.41 18.70 -2.20
C GLN A 28 -1.33 17.93 -2.95
N LEU A 29 -1.53 17.70 -4.26
CA LEU A 29 -0.48 17.13 -5.10
C LEU A 29 0.69 18.12 -5.20
N LYS A 30 1.82 17.79 -4.58
CA LYS A 30 3.00 18.67 -4.53
C LYS A 30 4.08 18.27 -5.52
N GLN A 31 4.13 16.99 -5.90
CA GLN A 31 5.22 16.47 -6.72
C GLN A 31 4.79 15.24 -7.49
N THR A 32 5.29 15.14 -8.71
CA THR A 32 5.19 13.95 -9.54
C THR A 32 6.60 13.52 -9.92
N ILE A 33 6.95 12.26 -9.65
CA ILE A 33 8.25 11.67 -9.96
C ILE A 33 8.03 10.67 -11.09
N PRO A 34 8.48 10.95 -12.32
CA PRO A 34 8.32 10.06 -13.47
C PRO A 34 9.11 8.77 -13.30
N LEU A 35 8.53 7.65 -13.75
CA LEU A 35 9.18 6.34 -13.82
C LEU A 35 9.28 5.87 -15.27
N PRO A 36 10.16 6.47 -16.09
CA PRO A 36 10.25 6.12 -17.50
C PRO A 36 10.69 4.68 -17.68
N GLY A 37 9.98 3.94 -18.57
CA GLY A 37 10.26 2.53 -18.86
C GLY A 37 9.73 1.55 -17.84
N VAL A 38 8.99 1.99 -16.81
CA VAL A 38 8.26 1.10 -15.92
C VAL A 38 6.90 0.78 -16.53
N GLU A 39 6.60 -0.50 -16.67
CA GLU A 39 5.41 -1.03 -17.31
C GLU A 39 4.51 -1.79 -16.35
N GLY A 40 3.22 -1.76 -16.60
CA GLY A 40 2.23 -2.54 -15.89
C GLY A 40 2.00 -2.10 -14.45
N ARG A 41 1.57 -3.04 -13.61
CA ARG A 41 1.18 -2.81 -12.22
C ARG A 41 2.40 -2.44 -11.36
N ILE A 42 2.21 -1.50 -10.44
CA ILE A 42 3.11 -1.18 -9.34
C ILE A 42 2.42 -1.60 -8.05
N ASP A 43 3.18 -2.18 -7.14
CA ASP A 43 2.68 -2.72 -5.88
C ASP A 43 3.24 -1.99 -4.65
N HIS A 44 3.48 -2.69 -3.53
CA HIS A 44 3.79 -2.07 -2.26
C HIS A 44 5.15 -1.35 -2.22
N PHE A 45 5.26 -0.45 -1.24
CA PHE A 45 6.43 0.40 -1.01
C PHE A 45 6.96 0.22 0.41
N ASP A 46 8.22 0.63 0.60
CA ASP A 46 8.75 0.96 1.91
C ASP A 46 9.68 2.18 1.85
N PHE A 47 9.99 2.74 3.01
CA PHE A 47 10.70 4.01 3.15
C PHE A 47 11.91 3.90 4.06
N ASP A 48 13.05 4.35 3.56
CA ASP A 48 14.26 4.61 4.33
C ASP A 48 14.26 6.07 4.79
N ALA A 49 13.93 6.30 6.05
CA ALA A 49 13.82 7.64 6.62
C ALA A 49 15.17 8.36 6.76
N VAL A 50 16.28 7.63 6.84
CA VAL A 50 17.62 8.20 6.96
C VAL A 50 18.21 8.54 5.60
N GLY A 51 18.11 7.60 4.66
CA GLY A 51 18.57 7.78 3.29
C GLY A 51 17.61 8.55 2.39
N GLU A 52 16.41 8.91 2.89
CA GLU A 52 15.39 9.63 2.14
C GLU A 52 15.02 8.92 0.83
N ARG A 53 14.84 7.59 0.90
CA ARG A 53 14.61 6.74 -0.26
C ARG A 53 13.29 5.98 -0.14
N LEU A 54 12.52 5.94 -1.25
CA LEU A 54 11.43 4.98 -1.39
C LEU A 54 11.94 3.74 -2.15
N PHE A 55 11.51 2.59 -1.72
CA PHE A 55 11.64 1.32 -2.43
C PHE A 55 10.26 0.93 -2.96
N VAL A 56 10.12 0.79 -4.27
CA VAL A 56 8.84 0.65 -4.96
C VAL A 56 8.83 -0.64 -5.77
N CYS A 57 7.95 -1.56 -5.42
CA CYS A 57 7.79 -2.82 -6.17
C CYS A 57 7.04 -2.56 -7.48
N ALA A 58 7.78 -2.50 -8.59
CA ALA A 58 7.21 -2.43 -9.94
C ALA A 58 6.92 -3.84 -10.46
N LEU A 59 5.87 -4.48 -9.92
CA LEU A 59 5.51 -5.87 -10.14
C LEU A 59 5.43 -6.22 -11.63
N GLY A 60 4.70 -5.43 -12.42
CA GLY A 60 4.53 -5.67 -13.85
C GLY A 60 5.83 -5.50 -14.65
N ASN A 61 6.80 -4.78 -14.11
CA ASN A 61 8.11 -4.53 -14.71
C ASN A 61 9.19 -5.54 -14.23
N ASN A 62 8.89 -6.36 -13.23
CA ASN A 62 9.83 -7.28 -12.55
C ASN A 62 11.06 -6.56 -11.94
N THR A 63 10.84 -5.37 -11.36
CA THR A 63 11.89 -4.53 -10.77
C THR A 63 11.45 -3.94 -9.44
N VAL A 64 12.42 -3.55 -8.60
CA VAL A 64 12.22 -2.60 -7.53
C VAL A 64 12.90 -1.30 -7.91
N GLU A 65 12.15 -0.21 -7.91
CA GLU A 65 12.65 1.13 -8.22
C GLU A 65 13.07 1.83 -6.93
N VAL A 66 14.26 2.41 -6.90
CA VAL A 66 14.76 3.19 -5.77
C VAL A 66 14.65 4.67 -6.11
N ILE A 67 13.86 5.38 -5.32
CA ILE A 67 13.55 6.81 -5.54
C ILE A 67 14.24 7.63 -4.46
N ASP A 68 15.07 8.56 -4.84
CA ASP A 68 15.64 9.60 -3.97
C ASP A 68 14.62 10.73 -3.84
N LEU A 69 14.09 10.92 -2.64
CA LEU A 69 13.05 11.93 -2.38
C LEU A 69 13.59 13.36 -2.36
N ASN A 70 14.89 13.55 -2.08
CA ASN A 70 15.51 14.88 -2.10
C ASN A 70 15.73 15.36 -3.54
N LYS A 71 16.09 14.44 -4.44
CA LYS A 71 16.27 14.74 -5.87
C LYS A 71 14.97 14.63 -6.66
N ALA A 72 13.96 13.95 -6.11
CA ALA A 72 12.72 13.63 -6.79
C ALA A 72 12.92 12.82 -8.08
N GLU A 73 13.81 11.85 -8.04
CA GLU A 73 14.16 11.03 -9.19
C GLU A 73 14.44 9.57 -8.81
N ARG A 74 14.25 8.66 -9.77
CA ARG A 74 14.72 7.30 -9.67
C ARG A 74 16.24 7.28 -9.78
N VAL A 75 16.92 6.77 -8.73
CA VAL A 75 18.39 6.70 -8.67
C VAL A 75 18.93 5.31 -8.94
N HIS A 76 18.12 4.26 -8.77
CA HIS A 76 18.52 2.89 -9.05
C HIS A 76 17.32 2.01 -9.42
N THR A 77 17.59 0.89 -10.08
CA THR A 77 16.62 -0.16 -10.41
C THR A 77 17.23 -1.51 -10.08
N ILE A 78 16.62 -2.26 -9.14
CA ILE A 78 16.96 -3.66 -8.89
C ILE A 78 16.16 -4.49 -9.88
N SER A 79 16.83 -5.20 -10.76
CA SER A 79 16.23 -5.97 -11.86
C SER A 79 16.40 -7.48 -11.69
N GLY A 80 15.73 -8.26 -12.55
CA GLY A 80 15.82 -9.73 -12.53
C GLY A 80 15.00 -10.37 -11.42
N LEU A 81 13.95 -9.67 -10.97
CA LEU A 81 12.99 -10.14 -9.97
C LEU A 81 11.84 -10.91 -10.64
N GLY A 82 11.10 -11.66 -9.85
CA GLY A 82 9.94 -12.43 -10.30
C GLY A 82 8.62 -11.83 -9.84
N ALA A 83 8.14 -10.76 -10.48
CA ALA A 83 6.94 -10.03 -10.07
C ALA A 83 7.01 -9.63 -8.57
N PRO A 84 7.88 -8.69 -8.17
CA PRO A 84 7.99 -8.26 -6.77
C PRO A 84 6.71 -7.58 -6.33
N GLN A 85 6.15 -8.02 -5.19
CA GLN A 85 4.93 -7.51 -4.60
C GLN A 85 5.21 -6.72 -3.32
N GLY A 86 5.89 -7.32 -2.37
CA GLY A 86 6.18 -6.72 -1.08
C GLY A 86 7.65 -6.35 -0.90
N VAL A 87 7.89 -5.30 -0.15
CA VAL A 87 9.23 -4.85 0.24
C VAL A 87 9.22 -4.39 1.69
N ALA A 88 10.31 -4.69 2.43
CA ALA A 88 10.55 -4.15 3.77
C ALA A 88 12.02 -3.77 3.93
N PHE A 89 12.26 -2.56 4.37
CA PHE A 89 13.58 -2.06 4.75
C PHE A 89 13.83 -2.31 6.23
N VAL A 90 15.00 -2.86 6.55
CA VAL A 90 15.47 -3.15 7.91
C VAL A 90 16.61 -2.18 8.23
N PRO A 91 16.31 -1.03 8.86
CA PRO A 91 17.26 0.08 8.98
C PRO A 91 18.52 -0.28 9.79
N GLU A 92 18.38 -1.04 10.87
CA GLU A 92 19.52 -1.38 11.74
C GLU A 92 20.55 -2.30 11.07
N LEU A 93 20.14 -2.99 10.01
CA LEU A 93 20.98 -3.92 9.26
C LEU A 93 21.30 -3.41 7.85
N ASN A 94 20.71 -2.29 7.46
CA ASN A 94 20.76 -1.75 6.10
C ASN A 94 20.41 -2.80 5.05
N ARG A 95 19.29 -3.54 5.27
CA ARG A 95 18.86 -4.64 4.40
C ARG A 95 17.49 -4.37 3.81
N LEU A 96 17.32 -4.77 2.58
CA LEU A 96 16.06 -4.71 1.86
C LEU A 96 15.56 -6.15 1.61
N HIS A 97 14.38 -6.47 2.11
CA HIS A 97 13.71 -7.74 1.88
C HIS A 97 12.65 -7.55 0.80
N VAL A 98 12.73 -8.31 -0.29
CA VAL A 98 11.83 -8.20 -1.45
C VAL A 98 11.15 -9.53 -1.70
N ALA A 99 9.85 -9.58 -1.50
CA ALA A 99 9.02 -10.74 -1.78
C ALA A 99 8.58 -10.76 -3.25
N ASN A 100 8.67 -11.93 -3.86
CA ASN A 100 8.38 -12.13 -5.27
C ASN A 100 7.28 -13.21 -5.44
N ASP A 101 6.22 -12.88 -6.17
CA ASP A 101 5.17 -13.84 -6.55
C ASP A 101 5.77 -15.04 -7.30
N LYS A 102 6.41 -14.77 -8.43
CA LYS A 102 6.99 -15.84 -9.25
C LYS A 102 8.17 -16.50 -8.56
N GLY A 103 7.99 -17.74 -8.18
CA GLY A 103 8.97 -18.56 -7.50
C GLY A 103 8.90 -18.49 -5.98
N GLY A 104 8.02 -17.66 -5.40
CA GLY A 104 7.78 -17.62 -3.95
C GLY A 104 9.01 -17.29 -3.13
N VAL A 105 9.88 -16.40 -3.60
CA VAL A 105 11.19 -16.15 -2.98
C VAL A 105 11.23 -14.75 -2.38
N CYS A 106 11.68 -14.65 -1.13
CA CYS A 106 12.09 -13.37 -0.54
C CYS A 106 13.59 -13.17 -0.74
N ASN A 107 13.97 -12.21 -1.58
CA ASN A 107 15.36 -11.81 -1.80
C ASN A 107 15.79 -10.81 -0.74
N ILE A 108 17.00 -10.94 -0.21
CA ILE A 108 17.58 -10.03 0.78
C ILE A 108 18.78 -9.33 0.14
N TYR A 109 18.72 -8.02 0.07
CA TYR A 109 19.76 -7.18 -0.51
C TYR A 109 20.42 -6.29 0.55
N ASP A 110 21.65 -5.90 0.33
CA ASP A 110 22.24 -4.72 0.95
C ASP A 110 21.61 -3.46 0.34
N ALA A 111 21.12 -2.56 1.17
CA ALA A 111 20.31 -1.43 0.69
C ALA A 111 21.12 -0.25 0.13
N ASP A 112 22.45 -0.27 0.22
CA ASP A 112 23.32 0.75 -0.39
C ASP A 112 23.92 0.27 -1.70
N SER A 113 24.49 -0.93 -1.72
CA SER A 113 25.10 -1.51 -2.91
C SER A 113 24.11 -2.23 -3.82
N PHE A 114 22.90 -2.54 -3.32
CA PHE A 114 21.87 -3.36 -3.97
C PHE A 114 22.36 -4.76 -4.39
N GLN A 115 23.43 -5.23 -3.75
CA GLN A 115 23.93 -6.58 -3.97
C GLN A 115 23.08 -7.60 -3.22
N LEU A 116 22.75 -8.70 -3.90
CA LEU A 116 22.01 -9.80 -3.30
C LEU A 116 22.87 -10.47 -2.22
N ILE A 117 22.38 -10.51 -0.99
CA ILE A 117 23.01 -11.17 0.15
C ILE A 117 22.57 -12.64 0.22
N SER A 118 21.27 -12.89 0.21
CA SER A 118 20.68 -14.22 0.34
C SER A 118 19.25 -14.27 -0.19
N LYS A 119 18.69 -15.48 -0.23
CA LYS A 119 17.31 -15.75 -0.62
C LYS A 119 16.66 -16.69 0.38
N VAL A 120 15.38 -16.47 0.65
CA VAL A 120 14.54 -17.38 1.42
C VAL A 120 13.43 -17.90 0.52
N ASP A 121 13.38 -19.20 0.35
CA ASP A 121 12.39 -19.86 -0.51
C ASP A 121 11.17 -20.26 0.32
N PHE A 122 9.99 -19.83 -0.12
CA PHE A 122 8.68 -20.19 0.44
C PHE A 122 7.91 -21.14 -0.48
N GLY A 123 8.40 -21.34 -1.69
CA GLY A 123 7.88 -22.29 -2.68
C GLY A 123 6.83 -21.73 -3.62
N ASP A 124 6.07 -20.73 -3.23
CA ASP A 124 4.99 -20.13 -4.04
C ASP A 124 4.66 -18.74 -3.51
N ASP A 125 4.30 -17.81 -4.42
CA ASP A 125 3.63 -16.52 -4.23
C ASP A 125 4.00 -15.78 -2.92
N ALA A 126 5.23 -15.26 -2.82
CA ALA A 126 5.63 -14.42 -1.71
C ALA A 126 5.17 -12.98 -1.97
N ASP A 127 4.39 -12.43 -1.04
CA ASP A 127 3.68 -11.17 -1.18
C ASP A 127 4.03 -10.17 -0.06
N ASN A 128 3.08 -9.75 0.72
CA ASN A 128 3.24 -8.72 1.76
C ASN A 128 4.40 -9.03 2.72
N VAL A 129 5.19 -8.01 3.03
CA VAL A 129 6.34 -8.10 3.95
C VAL A 129 6.20 -7.09 5.06
N ARG A 130 6.46 -7.50 6.31
CA ARG A 130 6.50 -6.60 7.47
C ARG A 130 7.72 -6.88 8.31
N TYR A 131 8.40 -5.83 8.76
CA TYR A 131 9.51 -5.93 9.69
C TYR A 131 9.07 -5.55 11.11
N GLU A 132 9.44 -6.36 12.08
CA GLU A 132 9.27 -6.09 13.51
C GLU A 132 10.64 -5.90 14.17
N SER A 133 10.92 -4.66 14.55
CA SER A 133 12.24 -4.27 15.09
C SER A 133 12.51 -4.86 16.47
N ALA A 134 11.49 -5.06 17.31
CA ALA A 134 11.63 -5.58 18.66
C ALA A 134 12.20 -7.01 18.69
N SER A 135 11.67 -7.88 17.84
CA SER A 135 12.13 -9.29 17.72
C SER A 135 13.15 -9.49 16.61
N LYS A 136 13.43 -8.48 15.79
CA LYS A 136 14.25 -8.54 14.56
C LYS A 136 13.76 -9.64 13.61
N ARG A 137 12.45 -9.71 13.40
CA ARG A 137 11.80 -10.67 12.51
C ARG A 137 11.18 -9.97 11.32
N VAL A 138 11.33 -10.60 10.16
CA VAL A 138 10.61 -10.22 8.94
C VAL A 138 9.54 -11.28 8.68
N TYR A 139 8.32 -10.84 8.54
CA TYR A 139 7.16 -11.68 8.24
C TYR A 139 6.82 -11.53 6.76
N VAL A 140 6.59 -12.65 6.10
CA VAL A 140 6.28 -12.70 4.66
C VAL A 140 5.04 -13.53 4.44
N GLY A 141 3.98 -12.93 3.90
CA GLY A 141 2.82 -13.67 3.39
C GLY A 141 3.21 -14.49 2.18
N PHE A 142 2.74 -15.76 2.06
CA PHE A 142 3.12 -16.58 0.93
C PHE A 142 2.14 -17.70 0.61
N GLY A 143 2.17 -18.14 -0.65
CA GLY A 143 1.60 -19.38 -1.15
C GLY A 143 0.11 -19.54 -0.94
N SER A 144 -0.35 -20.76 -0.86
CA SER A 144 -1.76 -21.10 -0.65
C SER A 144 -2.26 -20.89 0.79
N GLY A 145 -1.42 -20.35 1.69
CA GLY A 145 -1.83 -19.98 3.06
C GLY A 145 -0.71 -20.11 4.08
N GLY A 146 0.14 -19.10 4.19
CA GLY A 146 1.18 -19.04 5.19
C GLY A 146 1.74 -17.65 5.44
N ILE A 147 2.28 -17.44 6.65
CA ILE A 147 3.19 -16.35 6.95
C ILE A 147 4.52 -16.98 7.33
N GLY A 148 5.55 -16.73 6.53
CA GLY A 148 6.91 -17.13 6.83
C GLY A 148 7.58 -16.14 7.76
N VAL A 149 8.43 -16.63 8.67
CA VAL A 149 9.18 -15.80 9.61
C VAL A 149 10.65 -15.94 9.32
N ILE A 150 11.30 -14.83 9.02
CA ILE A 150 12.75 -14.74 8.76
C ILE A 150 13.41 -14.04 9.95
N ASN A 151 14.52 -14.56 10.45
CA ASN A 151 15.40 -13.82 11.34
C ASN A 151 16.16 -12.78 10.49
N ALA A 152 15.94 -11.49 10.74
CA ALA A 152 16.52 -10.41 9.94
C ALA A 152 18.06 -10.37 10.04
N VAL A 153 18.65 -10.86 11.15
CA VAL A 153 20.10 -10.80 11.40
C VAL A 153 20.87 -11.80 10.51
N ASP A 154 20.42 -13.02 10.43
CA ASP A 154 21.11 -14.07 9.66
C ASP A 154 20.43 -14.43 8.33
N GLY A 155 19.25 -13.84 8.06
CA GLY A 155 18.50 -14.05 6.83
C GLY A 155 17.88 -15.43 6.69
N LYS A 156 17.73 -16.20 7.78
CA LYS A 156 17.19 -17.57 7.72
C LYS A 156 15.72 -17.61 8.11
N ARG A 157 14.98 -18.49 7.46
CA ARG A 157 13.62 -18.83 7.87
C ARG A 157 13.66 -19.56 9.22
N VAL A 158 12.94 -19.01 10.21
CA VAL A 158 12.89 -19.55 11.58
C VAL A 158 11.51 -20.08 11.95
N GLY A 159 10.51 -19.85 11.15
CA GLY A 159 9.16 -20.34 11.40
C GLY A 159 8.22 -20.16 10.20
N SER A 160 7.02 -20.69 10.40
CA SER A 160 5.90 -20.51 9.47
C SER A 160 4.58 -20.67 10.22
N ILE A 161 3.64 -19.80 9.93
CA ILE A 161 2.29 -19.80 10.49
C ILE A 161 1.35 -20.25 9.38
N LYS A 162 0.57 -21.29 9.62
CA LYS A 162 -0.37 -21.82 8.64
C LYS A 162 -1.69 -21.02 8.67
N LEU A 163 -2.17 -20.63 7.51
CA LEU A 163 -3.46 -19.97 7.29
C LEU A 163 -4.39 -20.84 6.44
N ALA A 164 -5.66 -20.47 6.39
CA ALA A 164 -6.68 -21.21 5.63
C ALA A 164 -6.57 -21.02 4.10
N ALA A 165 -6.01 -19.88 3.66
CA ALA A 165 -5.77 -19.55 2.26
C ALA A 165 -4.70 -18.46 2.16
N HIS A 166 -4.37 -18.01 0.94
CA HIS A 166 -3.39 -16.96 0.68
C HIS A 166 -3.69 -15.70 1.52
N PRO A 167 -2.69 -15.18 2.26
CA PRO A 167 -2.81 -13.93 3.00
C PRO A 167 -2.59 -12.73 2.07
N GLU A 168 -3.34 -11.67 2.31
CA GLU A 168 -3.09 -10.33 1.81
C GLU A 168 -2.48 -9.48 2.92
N ALA A 169 -2.83 -8.18 3.02
CA ALA A 169 -2.28 -7.32 4.06
C ALA A 169 -2.45 -7.91 5.47
N PHE A 170 -1.45 -7.70 6.30
CA PHE A 170 -1.48 -8.05 7.71
C PHE A 170 -0.81 -6.99 8.57
N GLU A 171 -1.26 -6.87 9.82
CA GLU A 171 -0.76 -5.91 10.80
C GLU A 171 -0.33 -6.62 12.08
N LEU A 172 0.83 -6.20 12.61
CA LEU A 172 1.36 -6.70 13.88
C LEU A 172 1.01 -5.71 15.00
N GLU A 173 0.52 -6.20 16.13
CA GLU A 173 0.45 -5.39 17.34
C GLU A 173 1.86 -5.06 17.83
N ARG A 174 2.09 -3.80 18.19
CA ARG A 174 3.38 -3.32 18.73
C ARG A 174 3.50 -3.57 20.23
N GLN A 175 2.37 -3.53 20.95
CA GLN A 175 2.30 -3.73 22.40
C GLN A 175 1.63 -5.08 22.75
N GLY A 176 1.10 -5.78 21.78
CA GLY A 176 0.48 -7.10 21.88
C GLY A 176 1.33 -8.18 21.21
N GLN A 177 0.74 -9.38 21.16
CA GLN A 177 1.40 -10.55 20.58
C GLN A 177 0.57 -11.13 19.42
N ARG A 178 -0.26 -10.29 18.78
CA ARG A 178 -1.14 -10.75 17.71
C ARG A 178 -0.73 -10.19 16.35
N ILE A 179 -0.99 -11.00 15.34
CA ILE A 179 -1.02 -10.56 13.95
C ILE A 179 -2.46 -10.68 13.46
N PHE A 180 -2.97 -9.63 12.86
CA PHE A 180 -4.24 -9.64 12.13
C PHE A 180 -3.93 -9.82 10.65
N VAL A 181 -4.57 -10.77 9.99
CA VAL A 181 -4.26 -11.16 8.63
C VAL A 181 -5.53 -11.20 7.79
N ASN A 182 -5.57 -10.45 6.71
CA ASN A 182 -6.61 -10.59 5.70
C ASN A 182 -6.43 -11.91 4.93
N VAL A 183 -7.48 -12.73 4.88
CA VAL A 183 -7.51 -14.00 4.14
C VAL A 183 -8.72 -13.99 3.19
N PRO A 184 -8.64 -13.29 2.03
CA PRO A 184 -9.81 -13.02 1.18
C PRO A 184 -10.53 -14.26 0.68
N ASN A 185 -9.78 -15.31 0.31
CA ASN A 185 -10.36 -16.56 -0.17
C ASN A 185 -11.05 -17.37 0.93
N ALA A 186 -10.69 -17.15 2.21
CA ALA A 186 -11.39 -17.66 3.37
C ALA A 186 -12.48 -16.69 3.88
N ARG A 187 -12.59 -15.49 3.29
CA ARG A 187 -13.56 -14.42 3.62
C ARG A 187 -13.54 -13.99 5.08
N ASN A 188 -12.34 -13.92 5.65
CA ASN A 188 -12.18 -13.54 7.06
C ASN A 188 -10.88 -12.79 7.30
N VAL A 189 -10.76 -12.24 8.51
CA VAL A 189 -9.52 -11.81 9.12
C VAL A 189 -9.10 -12.91 10.09
N ALA A 190 -7.92 -13.50 9.89
CA ALA A 190 -7.33 -14.42 10.84
C ALA A 190 -6.61 -13.64 11.94
N VAL A 191 -6.76 -14.07 13.19
CA VAL A 191 -6.02 -13.57 14.34
C VAL A 191 -5.01 -14.61 14.74
N VAL A 192 -3.75 -14.26 14.71
CA VAL A 192 -2.61 -15.14 14.99
C VAL A 192 -2.00 -14.74 16.33
N ASP A 193 -1.68 -15.72 17.16
CA ASP A 193 -0.81 -15.59 18.33
C ASP A 193 0.65 -15.76 17.87
N CYS A 194 1.46 -14.71 18.01
CA CYS A 194 2.86 -14.71 17.53
C CYS A 194 3.75 -15.72 18.27
N ASP A 195 3.52 -15.92 19.56
CA ASP A 195 4.33 -16.83 20.39
C ASP A 195 4.04 -18.30 20.07
N LYS A 196 2.77 -18.61 19.85
CA LYS A 196 2.36 -19.98 19.48
C LYS A 196 2.53 -20.27 18.00
N GLY A 197 2.53 -19.22 17.15
CA GLY A 197 2.54 -19.37 15.70
C GLY A 197 1.25 -20.01 15.16
N GLU A 198 0.11 -19.75 15.79
CA GLU A 198 -1.17 -20.39 15.49
C GLU A 198 -2.29 -19.37 15.33
N VAL A 199 -3.26 -19.68 14.48
CA VAL A 199 -4.52 -18.93 14.37
C VAL A 199 -5.38 -19.24 15.60
N ILE A 200 -5.68 -18.19 16.38
CA ILE A 200 -6.50 -18.30 17.61
C ILE A 200 -7.94 -17.86 17.42
N ALA A 201 -8.24 -17.09 16.38
CA ALA A 201 -9.59 -16.67 16.01
C ALA A 201 -9.69 -16.32 14.52
N THR A 202 -10.91 -16.29 14.02
CA THR A 202 -11.24 -15.74 12.70
C THR A 202 -12.44 -14.81 12.82
N TRP A 203 -12.38 -13.64 12.14
CA TRP A 203 -13.42 -12.62 12.20
C TRP A 203 -14.04 -12.39 10.84
N GLU A 204 -15.34 -12.21 10.81
CA GLU A 204 -16.08 -11.85 9.61
C GLU A 204 -15.90 -10.37 9.25
N THR A 205 -16.07 -10.03 8.00
CA THR A 205 -15.95 -8.67 7.44
C THR A 205 -17.31 -8.06 7.11
N ASP A 206 -18.30 -8.19 7.99
CA ASP A 206 -19.65 -7.60 7.88
C ASP A 206 -20.32 -7.94 6.52
N GLY A 207 -20.26 -9.21 6.13
CA GLY A 207 -20.83 -9.70 4.87
C GLY A 207 -20.12 -9.20 3.61
N ALA A 208 -19.02 -8.43 3.72
CA ALA A 208 -18.16 -8.09 2.60
C ALA A 208 -17.07 -9.15 2.41
N PHE A 209 -16.44 -9.16 1.24
CA PHE A 209 -15.35 -10.06 0.91
C PHE A 209 -14.36 -9.39 -0.06
N GLY A 210 -13.25 -10.08 -0.35
CA GLY A 210 -12.13 -9.45 -1.03
C GLY A 210 -11.49 -8.39 -0.13
N ASN A 211 -11.17 -8.78 1.10
CA ASN A 211 -10.49 -7.97 2.08
C ASN A 211 -8.99 -7.96 1.79
N PHE A 212 -8.51 -6.87 1.16
CA PHE A 212 -7.13 -6.71 0.73
C PHE A 212 -6.35 -5.81 1.67
N PRO A 213 -6.57 -4.47 1.74
CA PRO A 213 -5.79 -3.61 2.60
C PRO A 213 -6.25 -3.67 4.06
N MET A 214 -5.32 -3.33 4.96
CA MET A 214 -5.55 -3.30 6.39
C MET A 214 -4.71 -2.20 7.04
N ALA A 215 -5.22 -1.60 8.13
CA ALA A 215 -4.43 -0.78 9.06
C ALA A 215 -4.94 -0.95 10.48
N LEU A 216 -4.06 -0.70 11.45
CA LEU A 216 -4.34 -0.88 12.88
C LEU A 216 -4.24 0.44 13.66
N ASP A 217 -5.32 0.81 14.35
CA ASP A 217 -5.29 1.77 15.46
C ASP A 217 -5.28 1.00 16.78
N GLU A 218 -4.10 0.67 17.24
CA GLU A 218 -3.92 -0.11 18.47
C GLU A 218 -4.40 0.64 19.70
N ALA A 219 -4.27 1.98 19.72
CA ALA A 219 -4.65 2.82 20.85
C ALA A 219 -6.17 2.82 21.09
N SER A 220 -6.97 2.81 20.05
CA SER A 220 -8.43 2.75 20.12
C SER A 220 -8.97 1.33 19.96
N HIS A 221 -8.13 0.32 19.84
CA HIS A 221 -8.51 -1.08 19.57
C HIS A 221 -9.36 -1.22 18.29
N ARG A 222 -8.92 -0.60 17.18
CA ARG A 222 -9.64 -0.65 15.90
C ARG A 222 -8.77 -1.19 14.79
N LEU A 223 -9.33 -2.15 14.06
CA LEU A 223 -8.76 -2.70 12.85
C LEU A 223 -9.60 -2.22 11.66
N PHE A 224 -8.94 -1.58 10.71
CA PHE A 224 -9.52 -1.09 9.48
C PHE A 224 -9.26 -2.08 8.36
N VAL A 225 -10.31 -2.52 7.67
CA VAL A 225 -10.25 -3.54 6.61
C VAL A 225 -10.95 -3.02 5.37
N GLY A 226 -10.21 -2.85 4.29
CA GLY A 226 -10.77 -2.48 2.99
C GLY A 226 -11.26 -3.71 2.22
N CYS A 227 -12.55 -3.73 1.87
CA CYS A 227 -13.17 -4.82 1.14
C CYS A 227 -13.57 -4.37 -0.28
N ARG A 228 -13.45 -5.28 -1.26
CA ARG A 228 -13.78 -4.99 -2.67
C ARG A 228 -15.25 -5.24 -3.02
N LEU A 229 -15.94 -6.16 -2.35
CA LEU A 229 -17.28 -6.60 -2.72
C LEU A 229 -18.21 -6.79 -1.50
N PRO A 230 -19.16 -5.86 -1.22
CA PRO A 230 -19.21 -4.52 -1.79
C PRO A 230 -18.00 -3.69 -1.35
N SER A 231 -17.67 -2.65 -2.11
CA SER A 231 -16.54 -1.78 -1.76
C SER A 231 -16.86 -0.96 -0.52
N LYS A 232 -16.27 -1.36 0.60
CA LYS A 232 -16.44 -0.68 1.90
C LYS A 232 -15.22 -0.84 2.79
N LEU A 233 -15.00 0.15 3.64
CA LEU A 233 -14.17 0.06 4.82
C LEU A 233 -14.99 -0.59 5.93
N VAL A 234 -14.51 -1.69 6.50
CA VAL A 234 -15.07 -2.33 7.69
C VAL A 234 -14.16 -1.98 8.87
N VAL A 235 -14.74 -1.54 9.97
CA VAL A 235 -14.03 -1.26 11.22
C VAL A 235 -14.38 -2.35 12.23
N LEU A 236 -13.36 -3.09 12.67
CA LEU A 236 -13.48 -4.16 13.64
C LEU A 236 -12.91 -3.71 14.99
N ASP A 237 -13.53 -4.18 16.06
CA ASP A 237 -13.00 -4.08 17.43
C ASP A 237 -11.99 -5.21 17.67
N THR A 238 -10.75 -4.87 18.02
CA THR A 238 -9.66 -5.87 18.15
C THR A 238 -9.73 -6.72 19.39
N ALA A 239 -10.58 -6.39 20.35
CA ALA A 239 -10.80 -7.22 21.54
C ALA A 239 -11.84 -8.32 21.29
N SER A 240 -12.88 -8.01 20.52
CA SER A 240 -14.03 -8.91 20.32
C SER A 240 -14.15 -9.47 18.90
N GLY A 241 -13.49 -8.88 17.91
CA GLY A 241 -13.65 -9.20 16.50
C GLY A 241 -14.97 -8.73 15.88
N LYS A 242 -15.79 -8.01 16.64
CA LYS A 242 -17.08 -7.52 16.15
C LYS A 242 -16.93 -6.30 15.27
N THR A 243 -17.80 -6.21 14.27
CA THR A 243 -17.93 -4.99 13.46
C THR A 243 -18.45 -3.84 14.30
N VAL A 244 -17.71 -2.74 14.33
CA VAL A 244 -18.10 -1.47 14.95
C VAL A 244 -18.98 -0.69 13.99
N THR A 245 -18.53 -0.53 12.75
CA THR A 245 -19.23 0.16 11.66
C THR A 245 -18.64 -0.21 10.30
N SER A 246 -19.30 0.23 9.24
CA SER A 246 -18.74 0.18 7.88
C SER A 246 -19.07 1.45 7.10
N VAL A 247 -18.18 1.86 6.19
CA VAL A 247 -18.30 3.07 5.36
C VAL A 247 -18.05 2.70 3.90
N GLY A 248 -18.93 3.12 2.99
CA GLY A 248 -18.75 2.89 1.55
C GLY A 248 -17.52 3.64 1.01
N ILE A 249 -16.67 2.94 0.24
CA ILE A 249 -15.47 3.48 -0.39
C ILE A 249 -15.50 3.28 -1.91
N SER A 250 -14.50 3.81 -2.61
CA SER A 250 -14.31 3.60 -4.03
C SER A 250 -13.86 2.16 -4.33
N GLY A 251 -14.03 1.73 -5.58
CA GLY A 251 -13.73 0.35 -5.99
C GLY A 251 -12.23 0.02 -6.04
N ASP A 252 -11.92 -1.26 -5.88
CA ASP A 252 -10.56 -1.82 -5.95
C ASP A 252 -9.59 -1.20 -4.91
N PRO A 253 -9.93 -1.21 -3.59
CA PRO A 253 -8.99 -0.81 -2.55
C PRO A 253 -7.84 -1.83 -2.47
N ASP A 254 -6.59 -1.34 -2.32
CA ASP A 254 -5.38 -2.17 -2.25
C ASP A 254 -4.40 -1.74 -1.16
N ASP A 255 -4.31 -0.42 -0.88
CA ASP A 255 -3.60 0.09 0.29
C ASP A 255 -4.49 0.97 1.16
N LEU A 256 -4.25 0.90 2.48
CA LEU A 256 -5.01 1.61 3.50
C LEU A 256 -4.08 2.02 4.63
N PHE A 257 -4.21 3.27 5.09
CA PHE A 257 -3.37 3.82 6.15
C PHE A 257 -4.21 4.55 7.19
N TYR A 258 -3.79 4.47 8.46
CA TYR A 258 -4.37 5.25 9.54
C TYR A 258 -3.42 6.36 9.97
N ASP A 259 -3.88 7.60 9.83
CA ASP A 259 -3.20 8.79 10.32
C ASP A 259 -3.64 9.08 11.76
N ARG A 260 -2.79 8.74 12.73
CA ARG A 260 -3.03 8.96 14.15
C ARG A 260 -3.07 10.44 14.53
N LYS A 261 -2.34 11.29 13.80
CA LYS A 261 -2.25 12.73 14.08
C LYS A 261 -3.57 13.44 13.76
N ARG A 262 -4.23 13.01 12.66
CA ARG A 262 -5.46 13.63 12.17
C ARG A 262 -6.71 12.80 12.45
N HIS A 263 -6.56 11.60 13.01
CA HIS A 263 -7.64 10.63 13.17
C HIS A 263 -8.37 10.35 11.85
N ARG A 264 -7.59 10.00 10.82
CA ARG A 264 -8.12 9.74 9.47
C ARG A 264 -7.65 8.41 8.91
N VAL A 265 -8.52 7.80 8.13
CA VAL A 265 -8.18 6.62 7.32
C VAL A 265 -8.09 7.06 5.87
N TYR A 266 -6.99 6.71 5.21
CA TYR A 266 -6.75 6.94 3.78
C TYR A 266 -6.83 5.61 3.06
N VAL A 267 -7.72 5.49 2.07
CA VAL A 267 -7.87 4.27 1.27
C VAL A 267 -7.53 4.57 -0.17
N ILE A 268 -6.49 3.96 -0.69
CA ILE A 268 -6.09 4.09 -2.09
C ILE A 268 -6.85 3.04 -2.90
N CYS A 269 -7.59 3.50 -3.89
CA CYS A 269 -8.52 2.69 -4.67
C CYS A 269 -8.18 2.71 -6.16
N GLY A 270 -8.03 1.55 -6.78
CA GLY A 270 -7.74 1.39 -8.20
C GLY A 270 -8.75 2.02 -9.15
N ALA A 271 -9.94 2.35 -8.66
CA ALA A 271 -10.92 3.20 -9.36
C ALA A 271 -10.45 4.66 -9.54
N GLY A 272 -9.18 4.97 -9.28
CA GLY A 272 -8.57 6.29 -9.44
C GLY A 272 -8.96 7.28 -8.36
N LYS A 273 -9.06 6.82 -7.11
CA LYS A 273 -9.45 7.65 -5.95
C LYS A 273 -8.60 7.35 -4.73
N ILE A 274 -8.42 8.37 -3.88
CA ILE A 274 -8.10 8.22 -2.47
C ILE A 274 -9.36 8.60 -1.71
N ASP A 275 -9.93 7.67 -0.97
CA ASP A 275 -11.04 7.96 -0.04
C ASP A 275 -10.45 8.37 1.30
N ILE A 276 -10.91 9.51 1.82
CA ILE A 276 -10.52 10.05 3.13
C ILE A 276 -11.70 9.90 4.07
N ILE A 277 -11.50 9.14 5.15
CA ILE A 277 -12.53 8.87 6.15
C ILE A 277 -12.06 9.45 7.48
N ASP A 278 -12.89 10.30 8.06
CA ASP A 278 -12.66 10.95 9.34
C ASP A 278 -13.15 10.07 10.49
N GLN A 279 -12.31 9.88 11.49
CA GLN A 279 -12.65 9.20 12.74
C GLN A 279 -12.96 10.27 13.80
N THR A 280 -14.23 10.51 14.06
CA THR A 280 -14.67 11.49 15.06
C THR A 280 -14.42 10.98 16.49
N ASP A 281 -14.61 9.69 16.69
CA ASP A 281 -14.29 8.94 17.90
C ASP A 281 -14.06 7.47 17.54
N ALA A 282 -13.74 6.62 18.52
CA ALA A 282 -13.43 5.21 18.28
C ALA A 282 -14.56 4.41 17.59
N ASN A 283 -15.79 4.91 17.58
CA ASN A 283 -16.96 4.22 17.04
C ASN A 283 -17.61 4.94 15.86
N THR A 284 -17.23 6.18 15.58
CA THR A 284 -17.89 7.06 14.59
C THR A 284 -16.95 7.45 13.46
N TYR A 285 -17.30 7.04 12.25
CA TYR A 285 -16.52 7.25 11.03
C TYR A 285 -17.39 7.87 9.94
N LYS A 286 -16.86 8.85 9.24
CA LYS A 286 -17.57 9.56 8.15
C LYS A 286 -16.66 9.72 6.94
N ALA A 287 -17.20 9.47 5.75
CA ALA A 287 -16.54 9.86 4.51
C ALA A 287 -16.39 11.40 4.49
N LEU A 288 -15.15 11.87 4.45
CA LEU A 288 -14.84 13.31 4.41
C LEU A 288 -14.81 13.81 2.97
N THR A 289 -13.96 13.22 2.14
CA THR A 289 -13.82 13.60 0.73
C THR A 289 -13.12 12.49 -0.05
N LYS A 290 -13.06 12.66 -1.38
CA LYS A 290 -12.34 11.79 -2.31
C LYS A 290 -11.42 12.61 -3.18
N ILE A 291 -10.17 12.22 -3.27
CA ILE A 291 -9.17 12.85 -4.14
C ILE A 291 -9.04 12.02 -5.42
N ASN A 292 -9.07 12.69 -6.57
CA ASN A 292 -8.84 12.03 -7.84
C ASN A 292 -7.36 11.68 -8.00
N THR A 293 -7.09 10.46 -8.42
CA THR A 293 -5.74 10.00 -8.75
C THR A 293 -5.68 9.62 -10.23
N ALA A 294 -5.32 8.39 -10.54
CA ALA A 294 -5.27 7.86 -11.89
C ALA A 294 -5.85 6.44 -11.92
N ASP A 295 -6.28 5.98 -13.09
CA ASP A 295 -6.83 4.64 -13.24
C ASP A 295 -5.80 3.56 -12.86
N GLY A 296 -6.19 2.63 -11.99
CA GLY A 296 -5.32 1.58 -11.45
C GLY A 296 -4.30 2.03 -10.42
N ALA A 297 -4.27 3.31 -10.02
CA ALA A 297 -3.46 3.81 -8.91
C ALA A 297 -4.10 3.34 -7.59
N ARG A 298 -3.60 2.24 -7.02
CA ARG A 298 -4.19 1.59 -5.86
C ARG A 298 -3.19 1.30 -4.73
N SER A 299 -1.89 1.38 -5.04
CA SER A 299 -0.82 1.13 -4.09
C SER A 299 -0.06 2.41 -3.77
N GLY A 300 0.48 2.50 -2.57
CA GLY A 300 1.23 3.65 -2.09
C GLY A 300 1.83 3.48 -0.71
N LEU A 301 2.24 4.60 -0.11
CA LEU A 301 2.80 4.62 1.24
C LEU A 301 2.49 5.94 1.93
N PHE A 302 1.93 5.89 3.13
CA PHE A 302 1.82 7.03 4.03
C PHE A 302 3.08 7.15 4.88
N VAL A 303 3.72 8.31 4.83
CA VAL A 303 4.91 8.66 5.63
C VAL A 303 4.52 9.75 6.62
N PRO A 304 4.15 9.38 7.87
CA PRO A 304 3.64 10.32 8.89
C PRO A 304 4.62 11.45 9.22
N GLU A 305 5.93 11.15 9.26
CA GLU A 305 6.99 12.11 9.61
C GLU A 305 7.12 13.23 8.57
N ARG A 306 6.55 13.04 7.40
CA ARG A 306 6.54 14.01 6.30
C ARG A 306 5.18 14.61 6.02
N ASP A 307 4.16 14.18 6.76
CA ASP A 307 2.75 14.50 6.44
C ASP A 307 2.46 14.26 4.93
N ALA A 308 2.93 13.13 4.40
CA ALA A 308 2.88 12.85 2.97
C ALA A 308 2.33 11.45 2.66
N LEU A 309 1.51 11.39 1.61
CA LEU A 309 1.09 10.14 0.98
C LEU A 309 1.73 10.03 -0.41
N PHE A 310 2.45 8.96 -0.65
CA PHE A 310 2.99 8.61 -1.96
C PHE A 310 2.07 7.58 -2.62
N VAL A 311 1.71 7.82 -3.88
CA VAL A 311 0.80 6.94 -4.63
C VAL A 311 1.44 6.54 -5.95
N ALA A 312 1.45 5.25 -6.24
CA ALA A 312 1.89 4.74 -7.54
C ALA A 312 0.81 4.92 -8.60
N VAL A 313 1.17 5.53 -9.69
CA VAL A 313 0.39 5.54 -10.92
C VAL A 313 1.02 4.54 -11.89
N PRO A 314 0.34 3.45 -12.28
CA PRO A 314 0.88 2.48 -13.21
C PRO A 314 0.85 3.00 -14.66
N HIS A 315 1.70 2.44 -15.53
CA HIS A 315 1.57 2.66 -16.97
C HIS A 315 0.30 1.96 -17.51
N ARG A 316 -0.56 2.71 -18.19
CA ARG A 316 -1.76 2.19 -18.87
C ARG A 316 -2.08 3.02 -20.12
N GLY A 317 -1.86 2.47 -21.30
CA GLY A 317 -2.12 3.17 -22.56
C GLY A 317 -1.33 4.48 -22.66
N SER A 318 -1.98 5.63 -22.62
CA SER A 318 -1.31 6.94 -22.61
C SER A 318 -0.88 7.43 -21.23
N GLN A 319 -1.40 6.82 -20.16
CA GLN A 319 -1.01 7.11 -18.78
C GLN A 319 0.41 6.58 -18.53
N ARG A 320 1.33 7.44 -18.12
CA ARG A 320 2.72 7.06 -17.81
C ARG A 320 2.88 6.64 -16.36
N ALA A 321 3.84 5.74 -16.10
CA ALA A 321 4.18 5.36 -14.75
C ALA A 321 4.86 6.52 -14.01
N GLU A 322 4.41 6.79 -12.78
CA GLU A 322 4.93 7.87 -11.92
C GLU A 322 4.58 7.61 -10.45
N ILE A 323 5.31 8.27 -9.54
CA ILE A 323 4.93 8.38 -8.13
C ILE A 323 4.40 9.79 -7.90
N ARG A 324 3.22 9.90 -7.31
CA ARG A 324 2.60 11.17 -6.89
C ARG A 324 2.78 11.35 -5.40
N ARG A 325 3.37 12.48 -5.00
CA ARG A 325 3.46 12.89 -3.59
C ARG A 325 2.35 13.89 -3.29
N TYR A 326 1.47 13.50 -2.39
CA TYR A 326 0.45 14.37 -1.82
C TYR A 326 0.92 14.84 -0.45
N GLN A 327 0.87 16.16 -0.21
CA GLN A 327 1.02 16.76 1.11
C GLN A 327 -0.32 16.71 1.81
N ILE A 328 -0.32 16.33 3.08
CA ILE A 328 -1.52 16.23 3.92
C ILE A 328 -1.58 17.45 4.85
N GLU A 329 -2.69 18.16 4.82
CA GLU A 329 -2.94 19.35 5.64
C GLU A 329 -3.64 18.99 6.97
#